data_e85364435a69fa373022e52a151cf15c
#
_entry.id   e85364435a69fa373022e52a151cf15c
#
_cell.length_a   1.000
_cell.length_b   1.000
_cell.length_c   1.000
_cell.angle_alpha   90.00
_cell.angle_beta   90.00
_cell.angle_gamma   90.00
#
_symmetry.space_group_name_H-M   'P 1'
#
loop_
_entity.id
_entity.type
_entity.pdbx_description
1 polymer ?
#
loop_
_entity_poly.entity_id
_entity_poly.type
_entity_poly.pdbx_seq_one_letter_code
_entity_poly.pdbx_strand_id
1 'polypeptide(L)'
;IKVVSFDNVVETDEQVATVGIDEKEFGRIGAEWLVDKLDGKGKIVVLNGIAGTATDSLRWGGAEEVFKQYPDIEILGSANASWDYAQGKAAMESMLSAYPEIDGVWSQGGAMTQGAIDAFIAAGRDLVPMTSEGNNGAIRAWIENKDKGLSCIAPSNPTYTSAEALRVVIKALNGEDIPGNVV
;
A
#
# COMPACT_ATOMS: atom_id res chain seq x y z
N ILE A 1 -2.82 -8.83 32.23
CA ILE A 1 -1.70 -8.64 31.27
C ILE A 1 -2.04 -7.41 30.44
N LYS A 2 -1.07 -6.51 30.23
CA LYS A 2 -1.24 -5.38 29.30
C LYS A 2 -0.87 -5.84 27.89
N VAL A 3 -1.73 -5.58 26.92
CA VAL A 3 -1.55 -5.95 25.51
C VAL A 3 -1.60 -4.68 24.66
N VAL A 4 -0.67 -4.52 23.75
CA VAL A 4 -0.65 -3.46 22.73
C VAL A 4 -0.43 -4.13 21.40
N SER A 5 -1.29 -3.88 20.42
CA SER A 5 -1.07 -4.28 19.04
C SER A 5 -0.27 -3.22 18.30
N PHE A 6 0.47 -3.62 17.27
CA PHE A 6 1.14 -2.66 16.38
C PHE A 6 1.10 -3.16 14.93
N ASP A 7 1.15 -2.23 14.01
CA ASP A 7 1.12 -2.45 12.56
C ASP A 7 -0.22 -3.02 12.07
N ASN A 8 -0.68 -4.15 12.61
CA ASN A 8 -1.98 -4.72 12.29
C ASN A 8 -3.04 -4.30 13.31
N VAL A 9 -4.15 -3.79 12.82
CA VAL A 9 -5.32 -3.46 13.65
C VAL A 9 -5.99 -4.74 14.13
N VAL A 10 -6.17 -4.85 15.44
CA VAL A 10 -6.94 -5.92 16.09
C VAL A 10 -8.19 -5.31 16.70
N GLU A 11 -9.34 -5.76 16.25
CA GLU A 11 -10.64 -5.30 16.78
C GLU A 11 -10.96 -6.00 18.10
N THR A 12 -10.56 -5.39 19.22
CA THR A 12 -10.84 -5.87 20.57
C THR A 12 -10.77 -4.71 21.58
N ASP A 13 -11.65 -4.76 22.58
CA ASP A 13 -11.62 -3.83 23.72
C ASP A 13 -10.64 -4.29 24.83
N GLU A 14 -9.99 -5.44 24.68
CA GLU A 14 -9.11 -6.01 25.71
C GLU A 14 -7.68 -5.49 25.64
N GLN A 15 -7.30 -4.79 24.58
CA GLN A 15 -5.99 -4.19 24.44
C GLN A 15 -5.93 -2.77 25.02
N VAL A 16 -4.72 -2.34 25.40
CA VAL A 16 -4.46 -0.99 25.92
C VAL A 16 -4.49 0.04 24.81
N ALA A 17 -3.86 -0.29 23.68
CA ALA A 17 -3.77 0.56 22.51
C ALA A 17 -3.39 -0.21 21.25
N THR A 18 -3.67 0.37 20.10
CA THR A 18 -3.07 0.04 18.79
C THR A 18 -2.05 1.12 18.43
N VAL A 19 -0.87 0.72 17.98
CA VAL A 19 0.19 1.62 17.49
C VAL A 19 0.41 1.35 16.01
N GLY A 20 0.18 2.35 15.17
CA GLY A 20 0.29 2.18 13.71
C GLY A 20 0.01 3.46 12.96
N ILE A 21 -0.20 3.36 11.68
CA ILE A 21 -0.63 4.47 10.81
C ILE A 21 -2.13 4.38 10.57
N ASP A 22 -2.72 5.46 10.04
CA ASP A 22 -4.06 5.41 9.47
C ASP A 22 -4.02 4.69 8.12
N GLU A 23 -4.39 3.40 8.12
CA GLU A 23 -4.34 2.53 6.94
C GLU A 23 -5.35 2.97 5.87
N LYS A 24 -6.49 3.54 6.28
CA LYS A 24 -7.46 4.07 5.33
C LYS A 24 -6.93 5.32 4.63
N GLU A 25 -6.30 6.20 5.40
CA GLU A 25 -5.64 7.39 4.88
C GLU A 25 -4.47 7.03 3.96
N PHE A 26 -3.69 6.01 4.30
CA PHE A 26 -2.63 5.47 3.45
C PHE A 26 -3.16 5.10 2.04
N GLY A 27 -4.26 4.36 2.00
CA GLY A 27 -4.91 3.96 0.74
C GLY A 27 -5.43 5.15 -0.05
N ARG A 28 -6.06 6.10 0.65
CA ARG A 28 -6.62 7.33 0.07
C ARG A 28 -5.54 8.19 -0.58
N ILE A 29 -4.44 8.48 0.12
CA ILE A 29 -3.32 9.29 -0.40
C ILE A 29 -2.77 8.69 -1.70
N GLY A 30 -2.56 7.37 -1.74
CA GLY A 30 -2.09 6.70 -2.94
C GLY A 30 -3.05 6.85 -4.11
N ALA A 31 -4.35 6.65 -3.86
CA ALA A 31 -5.36 6.72 -4.91
C ALA A 31 -5.54 8.16 -5.44
N GLU A 32 -5.59 9.17 -4.58
CA GLU A 32 -5.67 10.58 -4.99
C GLU A 32 -4.49 10.99 -5.86
N TRP A 33 -3.28 10.60 -5.45
CA TRP A 33 -2.10 10.87 -6.25
C TRP A 33 -2.15 10.17 -7.62
N LEU A 34 -2.61 8.92 -7.67
CA LEU A 34 -2.70 8.19 -8.94
C LEU A 34 -3.72 8.82 -9.87
N VAL A 35 -4.89 9.19 -9.35
CA VAL A 35 -5.92 9.92 -10.10
C VAL A 35 -5.41 11.24 -10.64
N ASP A 36 -4.67 12.02 -9.82
CA ASP A 36 -4.03 13.26 -10.25
C ASP A 36 -3.03 13.02 -11.39
N LYS A 37 -2.20 11.98 -11.30
CA LYS A 37 -1.23 11.61 -12.33
C LYS A 37 -1.88 11.20 -13.67
N LEU A 38 -3.09 10.69 -13.61
CA LEU A 38 -3.87 10.23 -14.76
C LEU A 38 -4.88 11.27 -15.25
N ASP A 39 -4.85 12.50 -14.72
CA ASP A 39 -5.84 13.55 -15.05
C ASP A 39 -7.30 13.06 -14.91
N GLY A 40 -7.55 12.22 -13.90
CA GLY A 40 -8.87 11.70 -13.54
C GLY A 40 -9.45 10.62 -14.46
N LYS A 41 -8.68 10.04 -15.37
CA LYS A 41 -9.13 9.02 -16.34
C LYS A 41 -8.02 8.04 -16.70
N GLY A 42 -8.39 6.80 -17.04
CA GLY A 42 -7.43 5.78 -17.51
C GLY A 42 -7.72 4.41 -16.95
N LYS A 43 -6.95 3.44 -17.39
CA LYS A 43 -7.08 2.03 -17.06
C LYS A 43 -6.05 1.64 -16.03
N ILE A 44 -6.47 1.23 -14.86
CA ILE A 44 -5.58 0.85 -13.77
C ILE A 44 -5.72 -0.61 -13.38
N VAL A 45 -4.68 -1.16 -12.78
CA VAL A 45 -4.71 -2.46 -12.11
C VAL A 45 -4.37 -2.30 -10.64
N VAL A 46 -4.81 -3.25 -9.81
CA VAL A 46 -4.72 -3.20 -8.35
C VAL A 46 -3.94 -4.38 -7.81
N LEU A 47 -2.93 -4.12 -6.98
CA LEU A 47 -2.21 -5.12 -6.19
C LEU A 47 -2.54 -4.95 -4.71
N ASN A 48 -3.34 -5.85 -4.20
CA ASN A 48 -3.76 -5.91 -2.80
C ASN A 48 -2.79 -6.73 -1.94
N GLY A 49 -2.87 -6.53 -0.63
CA GLY A 49 -2.09 -7.26 0.37
C GLY A 49 -2.58 -8.68 0.63
N ILE A 50 -2.57 -9.10 1.90
CA ILE A 50 -3.09 -10.41 2.34
C ILE A 50 -4.61 -10.30 2.51
N ALA A 51 -5.35 -11.05 1.71
CA ALA A 51 -6.80 -11.07 1.75
C ALA A 51 -7.34 -11.39 3.16
N GLY A 52 -8.32 -10.61 3.61
CA GLY A 52 -8.99 -10.80 4.88
C GLY A 52 -8.28 -10.19 6.09
N THR A 53 -7.15 -9.51 5.91
CA THR A 53 -6.56 -8.69 6.98
C THR A 53 -7.21 -7.31 7.06
N ALA A 54 -7.23 -6.73 8.26
CA ALA A 54 -7.76 -5.37 8.46
C ALA A 54 -6.98 -4.33 7.65
N THR A 55 -5.65 -4.43 7.64
CA THR A 55 -4.76 -3.55 6.87
C THR A 55 -5.11 -3.56 5.38
N ASP A 56 -5.26 -4.74 4.77
CA ASP A 56 -5.65 -4.87 3.36
C ASP A 56 -7.00 -4.19 3.09
N SER A 57 -8.00 -4.50 3.92
CA SER A 57 -9.36 -3.98 3.76
C SER A 57 -9.44 -2.46 3.96
N LEU A 58 -8.70 -1.93 4.93
CA LEU A 58 -8.70 -0.49 5.23
C LEU A 58 -8.00 0.30 4.11
N ARG A 59 -6.81 -0.16 3.65
CA ARG A 59 -6.08 0.47 2.53
C ARG A 59 -6.94 0.48 1.27
N TRP A 60 -7.51 -0.67 0.92
CA TRP A 60 -8.41 -0.75 -0.23
C TRP A 60 -9.64 0.15 -0.06
N GLY A 61 -10.28 0.14 1.10
CA GLY A 61 -11.46 0.97 1.37
C GLY A 61 -11.19 2.47 1.17
N GLY A 62 -10.03 2.95 1.63
CA GLY A 62 -9.62 4.34 1.40
C GLY A 62 -9.41 4.66 -0.08
N ALA A 63 -8.77 3.76 -0.82
CA ALA A 63 -8.54 3.93 -2.25
C ALA A 63 -9.84 3.83 -3.07
N GLU A 64 -10.69 2.86 -2.75
CA GLU A 64 -11.97 2.63 -3.44
C GLU A 64 -12.91 3.83 -3.33
N GLU A 65 -12.96 4.49 -2.16
CA GLU A 65 -13.73 5.71 -1.97
C GLU A 65 -13.28 6.85 -2.88
N VAL A 66 -11.99 6.93 -3.19
CA VAL A 66 -11.45 7.90 -4.16
C VAL A 66 -11.85 7.50 -5.57
N PHE A 67 -11.55 6.27 -5.99
CA PHE A 67 -11.83 5.83 -7.37
C PHE A 67 -13.31 5.91 -7.74
N LYS A 68 -14.24 5.69 -6.80
CA LYS A 68 -15.68 5.86 -7.02
C LYS A 68 -16.09 7.29 -7.40
N GLN A 69 -15.26 8.30 -7.11
CA GLN A 69 -15.53 9.69 -7.49
C GLN A 69 -15.06 10.00 -8.91
N TYR A 70 -14.29 9.10 -9.54
CA TYR A 70 -13.72 9.27 -10.87
C TYR A 70 -14.16 8.14 -11.79
N PRO A 71 -15.36 8.24 -12.40
CA PRO A 71 -15.94 7.16 -13.21
C PRO A 71 -15.16 6.86 -14.49
N ASP A 72 -14.27 7.76 -14.91
CA ASP A 72 -13.39 7.56 -16.05
C ASP A 72 -12.08 6.83 -15.69
N ILE A 73 -11.88 6.47 -14.43
CA ILE A 73 -10.85 5.53 -13.96
C ILE A 73 -11.45 4.12 -14.01
N GLU A 74 -10.98 3.31 -14.94
CA GLU A 74 -11.40 1.92 -15.12
C GLU A 74 -10.44 0.97 -14.39
N ILE A 75 -10.95 0.20 -13.43
CA ILE A 75 -10.18 -0.86 -12.77
C ILE A 75 -10.30 -2.13 -13.57
N LEU A 76 -9.28 -2.47 -14.36
CA LEU A 76 -9.26 -3.64 -15.26
C LEU A 76 -9.23 -4.96 -14.49
N GLY A 77 -8.56 -4.98 -13.35
CA GLY A 77 -8.43 -6.17 -12.51
C GLY A 77 -7.67 -5.91 -11.21
N SER A 78 -7.83 -6.84 -10.29
CA SER A 78 -7.13 -6.81 -9.00
C SER A 78 -6.59 -8.19 -8.65
N ALA A 79 -5.48 -8.23 -7.89
CA ALA A 79 -4.91 -9.46 -7.35
C ALA A 79 -4.37 -9.24 -5.93
N ASN A 80 -4.52 -10.26 -5.07
CA ASN A 80 -3.83 -10.28 -3.80
C ASN A 80 -2.42 -10.83 -4.00
N ALA A 81 -1.42 -10.07 -3.60
CA ALA A 81 -0.01 -10.39 -3.75
C ALA A 81 0.76 -10.39 -2.41
N SER A 82 0.02 -10.40 -1.30
CA SER A 82 0.47 -10.72 0.07
C SER A 82 1.66 -9.90 0.56
N TRP A 83 1.84 -8.67 0.08
CA TRP A 83 3.01 -7.81 0.30
C TRP A 83 4.34 -8.49 -0.09
N ASP A 84 4.29 -9.51 -0.95
CA ASP A 84 5.43 -10.29 -1.39
C ASP A 84 5.89 -9.89 -2.80
N TYR A 85 7.21 -9.79 -2.99
CA TYR A 85 7.80 -9.40 -4.26
C TYR A 85 7.48 -10.39 -5.40
N ALA A 86 7.62 -11.70 -5.14
CA ALA A 86 7.46 -12.71 -6.19
C ALA A 86 5.99 -12.83 -6.60
N GLN A 87 5.06 -12.74 -5.64
CA GLN A 87 3.62 -12.74 -5.91
C GLN A 87 3.21 -11.46 -6.65
N GLY A 88 3.71 -10.29 -6.24
CA GLY A 88 3.48 -9.03 -6.94
C GLY A 88 3.95 -9.06 -8.39
N LYS A 89 5.15 -9.60 -8.63
CA LYS A 89 5.69 -9.78 -9.98
C LYS A 89 4.84 -10.73 -10.81
N ALA A 90 4.50 -11.90 -10.30
CA ALA A 90 3.70 -12.89 -11.03
C ALA A 90 2.28 -12.39 -11.33
N ALA A 91 1.65 -11.67 -10.38
CA ALA A 91 0.35 -11.03 -10.60
C ALA A 91 0.43 -9.99 -11.73
N MET A 92 1.45 -9.14 -11.72
CA MET A 92 1.63 -8.13 -12.76
C MET A 92 1.95 -8.75 -14.12
N GLU A 93 2.79 -9.79 -14.20
CA GLU A 93 3.05 -10.52 -15.45
C GLU A 93 1.74 -11.07 -16.05
N SER A 94 0.85 -11.60 -15.22
CA SER A 94 -0.48 -12.07 -15.64
C SER A 94 -1.36 -10.92 -16.15
N MET A 95 -1.37 -9.79 -15.46
CA MET A 95 -2.14 -8.60 -15.87
C MET A 95 -1.60 -8.00 -17.18
N LEU A 96 -0.28 -7.91 -17.35
CA LEU A 96 0.34 -7.43 -18.57
C LEU A 96 0.03 -8.31 -19.78
N SER A 97 -0.16 -9.62 -19.56
CA SER A 97 -0.60 -10.56 -20.60
C SER A 97 -2.07 -10.43 -20.93
N ALA A 98 -2.90 -10.11 -19.93
CA ALA A 98 -4.35 -9.99 -20.10
C ALA A 98 -4.79 -8.62 -20.67
N TYR A 99 -4.06 -7.56 -20.32
CA TYR A 99 -4.43 -6.19 -20.63
C TYR A 99 -3.38 -5.52 -21.50
N PRO A 100 -3.68 -5.24 -22.78
CA PRO A 100 -2.73 -4.59 -23.69
C PRO A 100 -2.40 -3.15 -23.28
N GLU A 101 -3.28 -2.50 -22.54
CA GLU A 101 -3.15 -1.12 -22.10
C GLU A 101 -3.38 -1.04 -20.59
N ILE A 102 -2.42 -0.51 -19.87
CA ILE A 102 -2.46 -0.22 -18.43
C ILE A 102 -1.81 1.15 -18.26
N ASP A 103 -2.55 2.12 -17.70
CA ASP A 103 -2.12 3.49 -17.52
C ASP A 103 -1.56 3.75 -16.12
N GLY A 104 -1.89 2.90 -15.15
CA GLY A 104 -1.41 3.03 -13.79
C GLY A 104 -1.57 1.77 -12.95
N VAL A 105 -0.81 1.71 -11.86
CA VAL A 105 -0.86 0.61 -10.88
C VAL A 105 -1.12 1.18 -9.50
N TRP A 106 -2.23 0.80 -8.88
CA TRP A 106 -2.42 1.03 -7.46
C TRP A 106 -1.98 -0.21 -6.68
N SER A 107 -0.98 -0.04 -5.82
CA SER A 107 -0.38 -1.14 -5.03
C SER A 107 -0.27 -0.73 -3.57
N GLN A 108 -0.64 -1.63 -2.67
CA GLN A 108 -0.61 -1.42 -1.22
C GLN A 108 0.78 -1.55 -0.61
N GLY A 109 1.76 -2.08 -1.32
CA GLY A 109 3.02 -2.45 -0.67
C GLY A 109 4.24 -2.35 -1.56
N GLY A 110 5.36 -1.91 -0.97
CA GLY A 110 6.61 -1.64 -1.69
C GLY A 110 7.21 -2.85 -2.38
N ALA A 111 7.20 -4.03 -1.75
CA ALA A 111 7.75 -5.24 -2.36
C ALA A 111 6.95 -5.66 -3.60
N MET A 112 5.61 -5.56 -3.54
CA MET A 112 4.74 -5.84 -4.69
C MET A 112 4.99 -4.86 -5.83
N THR A 113 5.12 -3.56 -5.51
CA THR A 113 5.41 -2.52 -6.50
C THR A 113 6.77 -2.73 -7.16
N GLN A 114 7.79 -3.12 -6.39
CA GLN A 114 9.08 -3.50 -6.96
C GLN A 114 8.92 -4.67 -7.95
N GLY A 115 8.15 -5.69 -7.59
CA GLY A 115 7.83 -6.82 -8.49
C GLY A 115 7.09 -6.36 -9.75
N ALA A 116 6.15 -5.43 -9.61
CA ALA A 116 5.44 -4.85 -10.74
C ALA A 116 6.37 -4.08 -11.70
N ILE A 117 7.28 -3.25 -11.18
CA ILE A 117 8.28 -2.54 -11.98
C ILE A 117 9.11 -3.54 -12.80
N ASP A 118 9.61 -4.60 -12.16
CA ASP A 118 10.42 -5.63 -12.84
C ASP A 118 9.61 -6.42 -13.89
N ALA A 119 8.31 -6.62 -13.67
CA ALA A 119 7.43 -7.25 -14.65
C ALA A 119 7.23 -6.38 -15.89
N PHE A 120 7.01 -5.07 -15.74
CA PHE A 120 6.94 -4.12 -16.85
C PHE A 120 8.23 -4.11 -17.66
N ILE A 121 9.38 -4.02 -16.98
CA ILE A 121 10.71 -4.04 -17.64
C ILE A 121 10.93 -5.35 -18.41
N ALA A 122 10.61 -6.49 -17.79
CA ALA A 122 10.78 -7.80 -18.42
C ALA A 122 9.86 -7.98 -19.65
N ALA A 123 8.67 -7.40 -19.62
CA ALA A 123 7.74 -7.40 -20.74
C ALA A 123 8.09 -6.38 -21.83
N GLY A 124 9.10 -5.54 -21.64
CA GLY A 124 9.46 -4.47 -22.57
C GLY A 124 8.38 -3.39 -22.69
N ARG A 125 7.55 -3.22 -21.65
CA ARG A 125 6.48 -2.22 -21.58
C ARG A 125 6.99 -0.93 -20.94
N ASP A 126 6.47 0.20 -21.39
CA ASP A 126 6.75 1.49 -20.76
C ASP A 126 6.25 1.51 -19.32
N LEU A 127 7.04 2.11 -18.44
CA LEU A 127 6.66 2.27 -17.04
C LEU A 127 5.58 3.32 -16.88
N VAL A 128 4.62 3.04 -16.02
CA VAL A 128 3.45 3.88 -15.73
C VAL A 128 3.50 4.40 -14.30
N PRO A 129 2.68 5.41 -13.92
CA PRO A 129 2.53 5.82 -12.53
C PRO A 129 2.14 4.64 -11.62
N MET A 130 2.84 4.49 -10.49
CA MET A 130 2.59 3.40 -9.53
C MET A 130 2.54 3.93 -8.10
N THR A 131 1.61 3.43 -7.31
CA THR A 131 1.66 3.62 -5.87
C THR A 131 2.52 2.54 -5.21
N SER A 132 3.02 2.82 -4.02
CA SER A 132 3.94 1.95 -3.29
C SER A 132 3.81 2.18 -1.79
N GLU A 133 4.55 1.42 -1.02
CA GLU A 133 4.90 1.73 0.37
C GLU A 133 6.39 2.02 0.46
N GLY A 134 6.77 2.96 1.33
CA GLY A 134 8.15 3.42 1.50
C GLY A 134 9.06 2.39 2.13
N ASN A 135 9.50 1.37 1.38
CA ASN A 135 10.57 0.48 1.79
C ASN A 135 11.83 0.62 0.93
N ASN A 136 12.96 0.16 1.42
CA ASN A 136 14.26 0.35 0.78
C ASN A 136 14.33 -0.23 -0.65
N GLY A 137 13.67 -1.38 -0.88
CA GLY A 137 13.65 -2.04 -2.19
C GLY A 137 12.88 -1.22 -3.22
N ALA A 138 11.65 -0.80 -2.87
CA ALA A 138 10.80 0.00 -3.74
C ALA A 138 11.41 1.39 -4.03
N ILE A 139 11.93 2.06 -3.00
CA ILE A 139 12.58 3.37 -3.17
C ILE A 139 13.80 3.26 -4.11
N ARG A 140 14.61 2.21 -3.96
CA ARG A 140 15.73 1.96 -4.87
C ARG A 140 15.27 1.71 -6.29
N ALA A 141 14.28 0.84 -6.49
CA ALA A 141 13.71 0.56 -7.81
C ALA A 141 13.15 1.83 -8.46
N TRP A 142 12.51 2.70 -7.68
CA TRP A 142 12.05 4.00 -8.18
C TRP A 142 13.21 4.90 -8.61
N ILE A 143 14.24 5.08 -7.77
CA ILE A 143 15.41 5.92 -8.09
C ILE A 143 16.08 5.43 -9.38
N GLU A 144 16.24 4.13 -9.57
CA GLU A 144 16.89 3.51 -10.73
C GLU A 144 16.06 3.65 -12.03
N ASN A 145 14.76 3.91 -11.91
CA ASN A 145 13.84 3.92 -13.06
C ASN A 145 13.10 5.26 -13.27
N LYS A 146 13.29 6.26 -12.41
CA LYS A 146 12.65 7.58 -12.55
C LYS A 146 12.95 8.26 -13.89
N ASP A 147 14.18 8.10 -14.39
CA ASP A 147 14.60 8.69 -15.67
C ASP A 147 14.12 7.85 -16.89
N LYS A 148 13.47 6.71 -16.63
CA LYS A 148 12.83 5.84 -17.64
C LYS A 148 11.30 6.01 -17.66
N GLY A 149 10.78 7.07 -17.06
CA GLY A 149 9.36 7.39 -17.05
C GLY A 149 8.58 6.91 -15.82
N LEU A 150 9.21 6.19 -14.87
CA LEU A 150 8.52 5.79 -13.64
C LEU A 150 8.22 7.00 -12.76
N SER A 151 6.94 7.23 -12.50
CA SER A 151 6.44 8.11 -11.45
C SER A 151 5.88 7.27 -10.31
N CYS A 152 6.23 7.61 -9.07
CA CYS A 152 5.80 6.81 -7.91
C CYS A 152 5.49 7.71 -6.71
N ILE A 153 4.51 7.28 -5.90
CA ILE A 153 4.31 7.75 -4.53
C ILE A 153 4.53 6.59 -3.58
N ALA A 154 5.11 6.85 -2.43
CA ALA A 154 5.40 5.83 -1.43
C ALA A 154 5.13 6.39 -0.01
N PRO A 155 3.87 6.40 0.44
CA PRO A 155 3.56 6.73 1.83
C PRO A 155 4.36 5.83 2.78
N SER A 156 4.69 6.35 3.94
CA SER A 156 5.52 5.64 4.91
C SER A 156 4.68 4.83 5.87
N ASN A 157 5.06 3.57 6.06
CA ASN A 157 4.68 2.77 7.23
C ASN A 157 6.00 2.43 7.97
N PRO A 158 6.40 3.25 8.94
CA PRO A 158 7.75 3.18 9.47
C PRO A 158 7.94 2.00 10.42
N THR A 159 9.04 1.27 10.26
CA THR A 159 9.37 0.09 11.07
C THR A 159 9.58 0.40 12.56
N TYR A 160 9.76 1.66 12.94
CA TYR A 160 9.91 2.06 14.35
C TYR A 160 8.57 1.98 15.14
N THR A 161 7.43 1.72 14.52
CA THR A 161 6.14 1.49 15.20
C THR A 161 6.26 0.42 16.27
N SER A 162 7.07 -0.63 16.06
CA SER A 162 7.35 -1.65 17.05
C SER A 162 8.04 -1.09 18.31
N ALA A 163 8.98 -0.17 18.14
CA ALA A 163 9.65 0.50 19.27
C ALA A 163 8.69 1.43 20.01
N GLU A 164 7.80 2.10 19.29
CA GLU A 164 6.77 2.94 19.90
C GLU A 164 5.76 2.10 20.69
N ALA A 165 5.34 0.96 20.14
CA ALA A 165 4.49 0.02 20.86
C ALA A 165 5.13 -0.44 22.20
N LEU A 166 6.44 -0.71 22.19
CA LEU A 166 7.15 -1.02 23.44
C LEU A 166 7.12 0.13 24.46
N ARG A 167 7.29 1.38 24.00
CA ARG A 167 7.18 2.57 24.87
C ARG A 167 5.79 2.71 25.46
N VAL A 168 4.75 2.45 24.65
CA VAL A 168 3.35 2.47 25.09
C VAL A 168 3.10 1.40 26.16
N VAL A 169 3.62 0.18 25.98
CA VAL A 169 3.52 -0.88 26.99
C VAL A 169 4.19 -0.46 28.30
N ILE A 170 5.40 0.14 28.26
CA ILE A 170 6.12 0.60 29.45
C ILE A 170 5.31 1.67 30.19
N LYS A 171 4.77 2.65 29.48
CA LYS A 171 3.89 3.68 30.05
C LYS A 171 2.66 3.07 30.74
N ALA A 172 1.99 2.14 30.05
CA ALA A 172 0.82 1.45 30.60
C ALA A 172 1.14 0.63 31.86
N LEU A 173 2.33 0.03 31.94
CA LEU A 173 2.81 -0.69 33.13
C LEU A 173 3.11 0.26 34.29
N ASN A 174 3.54 1.48 34.01
CA ASN A 174 3.77 2.54 35.01
C ASN A 174 2.48 3.22 35.48
N GLY A 175 1.32 2.84 34.93
CA GLY A 175 0.01 3.40 35.29
C GLY A 175 -0.30 4.73 34.63
N GLU A 176 0.42 5.08 33.57
CA GLU A 176 0.10 6.28 32.77
C GLU A 176 -1.17 6.05 31.94
N ASP A 177 -1.91 7.13 31.72
CA ASP A 177 -3.08 7.10 30.80
C ASP A 177 -2.62 7.04 29.35
N ILE A 178 -3.14 6.08 28.60
CA ILE A 178 -2.73 5.80 27.21
C ILE A 178 -3.95 6.01 26.29
N PRO A 179 -3.83 6.85 25.23
CA PRO A 179 -4.85 6.91 24.21
C PRO A 179 -4.99 5.55 23.49
N GLY A 180 -6.22 5.16 23.17
CA GLY A 180 -6.49 3.85 22.57
C GLY A 180 -5.82 3.63 21.20
N ASN A 181 -5.56 4.71 20.46
CA ASN A 181 -4.82 4.69 19.19
C ASN A 181 -3.65 5.66 19.26
N VAL A 182 -2.49 5.20 18.87
CA VAL A 182 -1.24 5.97 18.77
C VAL A 182 -0.77 5.91 17.31
N VAL A 183 -0.87 7.04 16.62
CA VAL A 183 -0.50 7.20 15.21
C VAL A 183 0.85 7.90 15.09
#